data_2ca057c8dfdd9879af4e2e5ed761c90f
#
_entry.id   2ca057c8dfdd9879af4e2e5ed761c90f
#
_cell.length_a   1.000
_cell.length_b   1.000
_cell.length_c   1.000
_cell.angle_alpha   90.00
_cell.angle_beta   90.00
_cell.angle_gamma   90.00
#
_symmetry.space_group_name_H-M   'P 1'
#
loop_
_entity.id
_entity.type
_entity.pdbx_description
1 polymer ?
#
loop_
_entity_poly.entity_id
_entity_poly.type
_entity_poly.pdbx_seq_one_letter_code
_entity_poly.pdbx_strand_id
1 'polypeptide(L)'
;MIDKPILYNYFRSSTSVRVRIALNLKNIDYQYEALHLRKKEHQTDSYLKINPYGLLPTLEFPSGIIINQSLAILEYLDEVYPNPSILPLNPIDRAKVRSMAYGIALEIHPLNNLHVLNHLKDDFMADEQTIKSWFSKWVHKAFGPFEKVLNLSLIHI
;
A
#
# COMPACT_ATOMS: atom_id res chain seq x y z
N MET A 1 -1.23 27.49 -5.86
CA MET A 1 -1.77 26.76 -4.68
C MET A 1 -2.20 25.41 -5.15
N ILE A 2 -1.98 24.37 -4.35
CA ILE A 2 -2.45 23.00 -4.65
C ILE A 2 -3.95 23.00 -4.39
N ASP A 3 -4.78 22.81 -5.43
CA ASP A 3 -6.25 22.83 -5.29
C ASP A 3 -6.85 21.47 -4.91
N LYS A 4 -6.08 20.39 -5.09
CA LYS A 4 -6.46 19.01 -4.79
C LYS A 4 -5.27 18.20 -4.28
N PRO A 5 -5.48 17.09 -3.54
CA PRO A 5 -4.40 16.25 -3.05
C PRO A 5 -3.47 15.77 -4.18
N ILE A 6 -2.18 15.64 -3.89
CA ILE A 6 -1.20 15.05 -4.78
C ILE A 6 -0.88 13.65 -4.27
N LEU A 7 -1.06 12.64 -5.11
CA LEU A 7 -0.66 11.27 -4.84
C LEU A 7 0.66 10.97 -5.56
N TYR A 8 1.75 10.92 -4.78
CA TYR A 8 3.03 10.41 -5.26
C TYR A 8 2.97 8.89 -5.27
N ASN A 9 3.11 8.31 -6.45
CA ASN A 9 2.90 6.87 -6.59
C ASN A 9 3.60 6.26 -7.81
N TYR A 10 3.59 4.92 -7.84
CA TYR A 10 4.06 4.14 -8.98
C TYR A 10 2.97 3.20 -9.47
N PHE A 11 2.76 3.14 -10.78
CA PHE A 11 1.63 2.42 -11.38
C PHE A 11 1.58 0.92 -11.05
N ARG A 12 2.76 0.27 -10.85
CA ARG A 12 2.87 -1.15 -10.49
C ARG A 12 2.98 -1.40 -8.97
N SER A 13 2.97 -0.37 -8.15
CA SER A 13 3.05 -0.54 -6.70
C SER A 13 1.70 -0.99 -6.15
N SER A 14 1.66 -2.16 -5.51
CA SER A 14 0.45 -2.68 -4.84
C SER A 14 -0.02 -1.76 -3.70
N THR A 15 0.90 -1.11 -3.00
CA THR A 15 0.58 -0.13 -1.96
C THR A 15 -0.05 1.14 -2.53
N SER A 16 0.45 1.62 -3.69
CA SER A 16 -0.16 2.76 -4.39
C SER A 16 -1.55 2.41 -4.97
N VAL A 17 -1.75 1.18 -5.44
CA VAL A 17 -3.06 0.70 -5.92
C VAL A 17 -4.12 0.81 -4.82
N ARG A 18 -3.80 0.44 -3.58
CA ARG A 18 -4.72 0.55 -2.43
C ARG A 18 -5.26 1.98 -2.28
N VAL A 19 -4.36 2.96 -2.31
CA VAL A 19 -4.74 4.38 -2.14
C VAL A 19 -5.53 4.89 -3.34
N ARG A 20 -5.14 4.52 -4.57
CA ARG A 20 -5.92 4.88 -5.77
C ARG A 20 -7.35 4.34 -5.71
N ILE A 21 -7.52 3.09 -5.26
CA ILE A 21 -8.85 2.49 -5.09
C ILE A 21 -9.66 3.29 -4.07
N ALA A 22 -9.08 3.62 -2.91
CA ALA A 22 -9.77 4.37 -1.87
C ALA A 22 -10.19 5.77 -2.33
N LEU A 23 -9.28 6.51 -2.98
CA LEU A 23 -9.59 7.83 -3.54
C LEU A 23 -10.73 7.77 -4.57
N ASN A 24 -10.70 6.77 -5.46
CA ASN A 24 -11.75 6.58 -6.45
C ASN A 24 -13.09 6.19 -5.82
N LEU A 25 -13.10 5.27 -4.85
CA LEU A 25 -14.32 4.87 -4.14
C LEU A 25 -14.97 6.05 -3.42
N LYS A 26 -14.16 6.97 -2.90
CA LYS A 26 -14.62 8.16 -2.19
C LYS A 26 -14.89 9.37 -3.12
N ASN A 27 -14.73 9.19 -4.45
CA ASN A 27 -14.85 10.27 -5.44
C ASN A 27 -13.98 11.49 -5.13
N ILE A 28 -12.76 11.25 -4.61
CA ILE A 28 -11.80 12.31 -4.31
C ILE A 28 -10.89 12.48 -5.52
N ASP A 29 -10.99 13.64 -6.17
CA ASP A 29 -10.06 14.04 -7.22
C ASP A 29 -8.67 14.28 -6.65
N TYR A 30 -7.65 13.84 -7.37
CA TYR A 30 -6.25 14.02 -6.98
C TYR A 30 -5.34 14.24 -8.19
N GLN A 31 -4.22 14.89 -7.98
CA GLN A 31 -3.14 14.96 -8.95
C GLN A 31 -2.31 13.67 -8.84
N TYR A 32 -2.13 13.01 -9.98
CA TYR A 32 -1.30 11.80 -10.08
C TYR A 32 0.15 12.21 -10.34
N GLU A 33 1.02 12.07 -9.35
CA GLU A 33 2.46 12.29 -9.49
C GLU A 33 3.20 10.95 -9.60
N ALA A 34 3.73 10.68 -10.80
CA ALA A 34 4.37 9.41 -11.11
C ALA A 34 5.85 9.43 -10.70
N LEU A 35 6.26 8.47 -9.85
CA LEU A 35 7.66 8.26 -9.48
C LEU A 35 8.08 6.82 -9.81
N HIS A 36 9.07 6.65 -10.66
CA HIS A 36 9.46 5.35 -11.16
C HIS A 36 10.43 4.63 -10.21
N LEU A 37 9.93 3.60 -9.48
CA LEU A 37 10.71 2.87 -8.47
C LEU A 37 12.03 2.28 -9.02
N ARG A 38 12.00 1.66 -10.20
CA ARG A 38 13.20 1.05 -10.80
C ARG A 38 14.25 2.07 -11.26
N LYS A 39 13.82 3.33 -11.52
CA LYS A 39 14.72 4.45 -11.81
C LYS A 39 15.17 5.18 -10.55
N LYS A 40 14.76 4.71 -9.38
CA LYS A 40 15.07 5.31 -8.08
C LYS A 40 14.59 6.76 -7.92
N GLU A 41 13.56 7.19 -8.65
CA GLU A 41 13.02 8.56 -8.58
C GLU A 41 12.48 8.89 -7.18
N HIS A 42 12.04 7.88 -6.42
CA HIS A 42 11.63 7.97 -5.02
C HIS A 42 12.81 8.15 -4.03
N GLN A 43 14.05 8.14 -4.51
CA GLN A 43 15.27 8.35 -3.73
C GLN A 43 15.98 9.66 -4.09
N THR A 44 15.36 10.52 -4.88
CA THR A 44 15.91 11.85 -5.19
C THR A 44 15.77 12.79 -4.00
N ASP A 45 16.70 13.73 -3.86
CA ASP A 45 16.69 14.73 -2.78
C ASP A 45 15.38 15.53 -2.75
N SER A 46 14.78 15.77 -3.90
CA SER A 46 13.49 16.47 -4.01
C SER A 46 12.37 15.68 -3.37
N TYR A 47 12.30 14.37 -3.63
CA TYR A 47 11.26 13.54 -3.03
C TYR A 47 11.55 13.20 -1.57
N LEU A 48 12.80 12.99 -1.17
CA LEU A 48 13.18 12.72 0.21
C LEU A 48 12.84 13.88 1.17
N LYS A 49 12.74 15.12 0.66
CA LYS A 49 12.21 16.26 1.43
C LYS A 49 10.71 16.14 1.71
N ILE A 50 9.95 15.46 0.83
CA ILE A 50 8.52 15.20 0.99
C ILE A 50 8.31 13.98 1.88
N ASN A 51 9.02 12.89 1.59
CA ASN A 51 8.94 11.64 2.37
C ASN A 51 10.34 11.10 2.66
N PRO A 52 10.88 11.35 3.86
CA PRO A 52 12.23 10.91 4.24
C PRO A 52 12.43 9.38 4.20
N TYR A 53 11.36 8.59 4.25
CA TYR A 53 11.45 7.13 4.09
C TYR A 53 11.76 6.71 2.65
N GLY A 54 11.59 7.60 1.65
CA GLY A 54 11.79 7.26 0.26
C GLY A 54 10.89 6.11 -0.20
N LEU A 55 9.65 6.06 0.25
CA LEU A 55 8.68 5.00 -0.06
C LEU A 55 7.45 5.59 -0.76
N LEU A 56 6.73 4.73 -1.48
CA LEU A 56 5.44 5.05 -2.11
C LEU A 56 4.33 4.15 -1.57
N PRO A 57 3.09 4.63 -1.47
CA PRO A 57 2.62 5.97 -1.82
C PRO A 57 2.86 7.01 -0.73
N THR A 58 2.77 8.28 -1.14
CA THR A 58 2.63 9.44 -0.25
C THR A 58 1.47 10.29 -0.74
N LEU A 59 0.64 10.78 0.16
CA LEU A 59 -0.48 11.67 -0.15
C LEU A 59 -0.22 13.02 0.51
N GLU A 60 -0.15 14.08 -0.30
CA GLU A 60 0.00 15.47 0.14
C GLU A 60 -1.32 16.21 -0.08
N PHE A 61 -1.81 16.88 0.96
CA PHE A 61 -3.05 17.66 0.92
C PHE A 61 -2.78 19.13 0.61
N PRO A 62 -3.78 19.88 0.11
CA PRO A 62 -3.67 21.32 -0.13
C PRO A 62 -3.26 22.13 1.10
N SER A 63 -3.55 21.64 2.29
CA SER A 63 -3.13 22.22 3.57
C SER A 63 -1.63 22.07 3.88
N GLY A 64 -0.87 21.34 3.06
CA GLY A 64 0.52 20.99 3.32
C GLY A 64 0.70 19.75 4.22
N ILE A 65 -0.39 19.11 4.64
CA ILE A 65 -0.32 17.85 5.39
C ILE A 65 0.14 16.74 4.45
N ILE A 66 1.15 16.00 4.88
CA ILE A 66 1.71 14.86 4.14
C ILE A 66 1.50 13.60 4.96
N ILE A 67 0.88 12.58 4.35
CA ILE A 67 0.69 11.27 4.97
C ILE A 67 1.35 10.21 4.09
N ASN A 68 2.18 9.38 4.69
CA ASN A 68 2.77 8.21 4.08
C ASN A 68 2.21 6.92 4.72
N GLN A 69 2.61 5.74 4.19
CA GLN A 69 2.05 4.43 4.54
C GLN A 69 0.60 4.25 4.07
N SER A 70 0.42 3.34 3.10
CA SER A 70 -0.89 3.15 2.44
C SER A 70 -2.03 2.89 3.42
N LEU A 71 -1.82 2.12 4.49
CA LEU A 71 -2.88 1.84 5.47
C LEU A 71 -3.24 3.08 6.29
N ALA A 72 -2.25 3.88 6.71
CA ALA A 72 -2.51 5.13 7.40
C ALA A 72 -3.29 6.12 6.52
N ILE A 73 -2.95 6.18 5.23
CA ILE A 73 -3.69 6.99 4.26
C ILE A 73 -5.15 6.51 4.15
N LEU A 74 -5.38 5.19 4.06
CA LEU A 74 -6.73 4.64 4.00
C LEU A 74 -7.56 4.97 5.25
N GLU A 75 -6.98 4.78 6.43
CA GLU A 75 -7.64 5.11 7.71
C GLU A 75 -8.00 6.60 7.77
N TYR A 76 -7.04 7.47 7.45
CA TYR A 76 -7.28 8.91 7.41
C TYR A 76 -8.40 9.30 6.43
N LEU A 77 -8.36 8.74 5.22
CA LEU A 77 -9.40 9.01 4.23
C LEU A 77 -10.78 8.53 4.70
N ASP A 78 -10.85 7.43 5.44
CA ASP A 78 -12.12 6.92 5.95
C ASP A 78 -12.67 7.77 7.10
N GLU A 79 -11.80 8.33 7.94
CA GLU A 79 -12.18 9.23 9.03
C GLU A 79 -12.64 10.61 8.53
N VAL A 80 -11.92 11.19 7.55
CA VAL A 80 -12.22 12.54 7.04
C VAL A 80 -13.31 12.54 5.98
N TYR A 81 -13.40 11.48 5.19
CA TYR A 81 -14.42 11.28 4.15
C TYR A 81 -15.22 10.00 4.45
N PRO A 82 -16.14 10.02 5.45
CA PRO A 82 -16.77 8.79 5.93
C PRO A 82 -17.76 8.15 4.94
N ASN A 83 -18.11 8.80 3.84
CA ASN A 83 -19.07 8.31 2.87
C ASN A 83 -18.46 8.16 1.47
N PRO A 84 -18.48 6.96 0.86
CA PRO A 84 -18.80 5.68 1.49
C PRO A 84 -17.71 5.24 2.47
N SER A 85 -18.08 4.63 3.58
CA SER A 85 -17.11 4.04 4.51
C SER A 85 -16.45 2.79 3.90
N ILE A 86 -15.15 2.66 4.07
CA ILE A 86 -14.39 1.44 3.68
C ILE A 86 -14.17 0.49 4.87
N LEU A 87 -14.54 0.93 6.08
CA LEU A 87 -14.50 0.12 7.28
C LEU A 87 -15.90 -0.01 7.90
N PRO A 88 -16.25 -1.19 8.43
CA PRO A 88 -17.50 -1.38 9.14
C PRO A 88 -17.64 -0.46 10.36
N LEU A 89 -18.88 -0.11 10.73
CA LEU A 89 -19.13 0.68 11.94
C LEU A 89 -18.92 -0.12 13.24
N ASN A 90 -19.25 -1.41 13.22
CA ASN A 90 -19.07 -2.28 14.37
C ASN A 90 -17.58 -2.47 14.70
N PRO A 91 -17.13 -2.23 15.94
CA PRO A 91 -15.70 -2.33 16.30
C PRO A 91 -15.08 -3.71 16.07
N ILE A 92 -15.85 -4.79 16.29
CA ILE A 92 -15.35 -6.16 16.09
C ILE A 92 -15.13 -6.42 14.60
N ASP A 93 -16.07 -6.03 13.75
CA ASP A 93 -15.97 -6.24 12.31
C ASP A 93 -14.89 -5.33 11.70
N ARG A 94 -14.73 -4.11 12.20
CA ARG A 94 -13.59 -3.24 11.87
C ARG A 94 -12.25 -3.92 12.19
N ALA A 95 -12.14 -4.53 13.38
CA ALA A 95 -10.93 -5.26 13.77
C ALA A 95 -10.65 -6.46 12.84
N LYS A 96 -11.68 -7.21 12.44
CA LYS A 96 -11.55 -8.32 11.48
C LYS A 96 -11.06 -7.83 10.11
N VAL A 97 -11.67 -6.76 9.57
CA VAL A 97 -11.25 -6.17 8.28
C VAL A 97 -9.81 -5.66 8.36
N ARG A 98 -9.43 -4.98 9.45
CA ARG A 98 -8.04 -4.54 9.66
C ARG A 98 -7.09 -5.73 9.75
N SER A 99 -7.45 -6.79 10.47
CA SER A 99 -6.65 -8.02 10.56
C SER A 99 -6.37 -8.60 9.17
N MET A 100 -7.38 -8.66 8.31
CA MET A 100 -7.22 -9.12 6.93
C MET A 100 -6.32 -8.20 6.11
N ALA A 101 -6.51 -6.88 6.22
CA ALA A 101 -5.67 -5.89 5.53
C ALA A 101 -4.21 -5.96 6.01
N TYR A 102 -3.98 -6.13 7.30
CA TYR A 102 -2.66 -6.26 7.89
C TYR A 102 -1.99 -7.58 7.50
N GLY A 103 -2.73 -8.68 7.38
CA GLY A 103 -2.20 -9.94 6.85
C GLY A 103 -1.54 -9.78 5.48
N ILE A 104 -2.09 -8.94 4.61
CA ILE A 104 -1.48 -8.62 3.31
C ILE A 104 -0.35 -7.60 3.45
N ALA A 105 -0.57 -6.54 4.23
CA ALA A 105 0.35 -5.43 4.30
C ALA A 105 1.63 -5.71 5.10
N LEU A 106 1.56 -6.60 6.09
CA LEU A 106 2.66 -6.91 7.00
C LEU A 106 3.31 -8.27 6.72
N GLU A 107 2.55 -9.26 6.19
CA GLU A 107 3.06 -10.62 5.99
C GLU A 107 3.51 -10.90 4.54
N ILE A 108 3.01 -10.15 3.57
CA ILE A 108 3.38 -10.34 2.14
C ILE A 108 4.26 -9.20 1.65
N HIS A 109 3.75 -7.96 1.77
CA HIS A 109 4.33 -6.82 1.09
C HIS A 109 5.77 -6.50 1.53
N PRO A 110 6.13 -6.47 2.83
CA PRO A 110 7.48 -6.15 3.28
C PRO A 110 8.50 -7.18 2.81
N LEU A 111 8.14 -8.45 2.78
CA LEU A 111 9.01 -9.55 2.40
C LEU A 111 9.23 -9.65 0.87
N ASN A 112 8.27 -9.15 0.11
CA ASN A 112 8.28 -9.17 -1.36
C ASN A 112 8.48 -7.78 -1.98
N ASN A 113 8.88 -6.80 -1.17
CA ASN A 113 9.18 -5.45 -1.64
C ASN A 113 10.45 -5.47 -2.53
N LEU A 114 10.50 -4.54 -3.48
CA LEU A 114 11.60 -4.44 -4.44
C LEU A 114 12.98 -4.34 -3.78
N HIS A 115 13.10 -3.60 -2.66
CA HIS A 115 14.39 -3.49 -1.96
C HIS A 115 14.85 -4.81 -1.33
N VAL A 116 13.92 -5.64 -0.81
CA VAL A 116 14.25 -6.98 -0.29
C VAL A 116 14.67 -7.90 -1.42
N LEU A 117 13.91 -7.91 -2.52
CA LEU A 117 14.26 -8.76 -3.67
C LEU A 117 15.58 -8.35 -4.32
N ASN A 118 15.88 -7.06 -4.39
CA ASN A 118 17.18 -6.57 -4.87
C ASN A 118 18.30 -6.97 -3.90
N HIS A 119 18.10 -6.84 -2.58
CA HIS A 119 19.08 -7.27 -1.59
C HIS A 119 19.39 -8.76 -1.68
N LEU A 120 18.38 -9.61 -1.86
CA LEU A 120 18.60 -11.04 -2.12
C LEU A 120 19.44 -11.29 -3.38
N LYS A 121 19.17 -10.54 -4.44
CA LYS A 121 19.89 -10.65 -5.70
C LYS A 121 21.33 -10.14 -5.59
N ASP A 122 21.50 -8.93 -5.04
CA ASP A 122 22.76 -8.19 -5.13
C ASP A 122 23.75 -8.62 -4.02
N ASP A 123 23.27 -8.86 -2.80
CA ASP A 123 24.11 -9.18 -1.63
C ASP A 123 24.19 -10.68 -1.34
N PHE A 124 23.15 -11.45 -1.66
CA PHE A 124 23.11 -12.90 -1.47
C PHE A 124 23.28 -13.69 -2.79
N MET A 125 23.50 -13.01 -3.91
CA MET A 125 23.73 -13.62 -5.23
C MET A 125 22.60 -14.58 -5.65
N ALA A 126 21.37 -14.34 -5.17
CA ALA A 126 20.23 -15.17 -5.47
C ALA A 126 19.85 -15.08 -6.96
N ASP A 127 19.74 -16.22 -7.62
CA ASP A 127 19.28 -16.30 -8.99
C ASP A 127 17.77 -16.03 -9.12
N GLU A 128 17.29 -15.89 -10.34
CA GLU A 128 15.88 -15.60 -10.61
C GLU A 128 14.94 -16.69 -10.08
N GLN A 129 15.36 -17.95 -10.09
CA GLN A 129 14.57 -19.07 -9.60
C GLN A 129 14.43 -18.99 -8.07
N THR A 130 15.50 -18.67 -7.36
CA THR A 130 15.52 -18.48 -5.92
C THR A 130 14.62 -17.30 -5.51
N ILE A 131 14.70 -16.16 -6.22
CA ILE A 131 13.84 -14.99 -5.99
C ILE A 131 12.38 -15.33 -6.22
N LYS A 132 12.07 -16.06 -7.30
CA LYS A 132 10.71 -16.52 -7.60
C LYS A 132 10.19 -17.46 -6.52
N SER A 133 11.02 -18.38 -6.04
CA SER A 133 10.68 -19.30 -4.95
C SER A 133 10.41 -18.54 -3.63
N TRP A 134 11.27 -17.57 -3.28
CA TRP A 134 11.08 -16.69 -2.16
C TRP A 134 9.73 -15.97 -2.23
N PHE A 135 9.47 -15.30 -3.35
CA PHE A 135 8.23 -14.55 -3.58
C PHE A 135 7.00 -15.45 -3.41
N SER A 136 7.00 -16.59 -4.09
CA SER A 136 5.89 -17.55 -4.04
C SER A 136 5.65 -18.11 -2.64
N LYS A 137 6.72 -18.42 -1.91
CA LYS A 137 6.64 -18.94 -0.53
C LYS A 137 5.85 -17.99 0.38
N TRP A 138 6.18 -16.71 0.38
CA TRP A 138 5.53 -15.74 1.25
C TRP A 138 4.11 -15.41 0.80
N VAL A 139 3.86 -15.37 -0.48
CA VAL A 139 2.50 -15.23 -1.03
C VAL A 139 1.62 -16.40 -0.58
N HIS A 140 2.04 -17.64 -0.80
CA HIS A 140 1.24 -18.81 -0.42
C HIS A 140 1.07 -18.93 1.11
N LYS A 141 2.11 -18.59 1.88
CA LYS A 141 2.04 -18.64 3.34
C LYS A 141 0.96 -17.69 3.90
N ALA A 142 0.74 -16.54 3.27
CA ALA A 142 -0.25 -15.58 3.73
C ALA A 142 -1.63 -15.79 3.07
N PHE A 143 -1.69 -16.02 1.75
CA PHE A 143 -2.97 -16.18 1.06
C PHE A 143 -3.66 -17.51 1.35
N GLY A 144 -2.94 -18.58 1.69
CA GLY A 144 -3.55 -19.84 2.07
C GLY A 144 -4.49 -19.72 3.29
N PRO A 145 -4.04 -19.17 4.43
CA PRO A 145 -4.93 -18.86 5.56
C PRO A 145 -5.98 -17.80 5.23
N PHE A 146 -5.63 -16.79 4.41
CA PHE A 146 -6.54 -15.71 4.02
C PHE A 146 -7.77 -16.25 3.26
N GLU A 147 -7.57 -17.17 2.32
CA GLU A 147 -8.68 -17.85 1.62
C GLU A 147 -9.61 -18.58 2.59
N LYS A 148 -9.05 -19.24 3.62
CA LYS A 148 -9.87 -19.89 4.64
C LYS A 148 -10.71 -18.88 5.44
N VAL A 149 -10.12 -17.73 5.80
CA VAL A 149 -10.83 -16.66 6.50
C VAL A 149 -11.95 -16.10 5.63
N LEU A 150 -11.69 -15.86 4.34
CA LEU A 150 -12.71 -15.39 3.38
C LEU A 150 -13.86 -16.39 3.23
N ASN A 151 -13.56 -17.69 3.13
CA ASN A 151 -14.58 -18.72 3.01
C ASN A 151 -15.45 -18.87 4.27
N LEU A 152 -14.91 -18.52 5.45
CA LEU A 152 -15.64 -18.52 6.72
C LEU A 152 -16.35 -17.20 7.01
N SER A 153 -15.97 -16.13 6.32
CA SER A 153 -16.57 -14.81 6.51
C SER A 153 -17.76 -14.64 5.58
N LEU A 154 -18.84 -14.07 6.11
CA LEU A 154 -20.04 -13.72 5.36
C LEU A 154 -19.81 -12.48 4.44
N ILE A 155 -18.57 -12.23 4.03
CA ILE A 155 -18.23 -11.13 3.10
C ILE A 155 -18.72 -11.43 1.67
N HIS A 156 -19.25 -12.61 1.44
CA HIS A 156 -19.94 -12.96 0.19
C HIS A 156 -21.39 -12.48 0.18
N ILE A 157 -21.60 -11.24 0.54
CA ILE A 157 -22.90 -10.59 0.38
C ILE A 157 -22.86 -9.75 -0.88
#